data_5ee41bd05e64c156d6d91e8d3e56a225
#
_entry.id   5ee41bd05e64c156d6d91e8d3e56a225
#
_cell.length_a   1.000
_cell.length_b   1.000
_cell.length_c   1.000
_cell.angle_alpha   90.00
_cell.angle_beta   90.00
_cell.angle_gamma   90.00
#
_symmetry.space_group_name_H-M   'P 1'
#
loop_
_entity.id
_entity.type
_entity.pdbx_description
1 polymer ?
#
loop_
_entity_poly.entity_id
_entity_poly.type
_entity_poly.pdbx_seq_one_letter_code
_entity_poly.pdbx_strand_id
1 'polypeptide(L)'
;HYHWVGHDKKKGLGVITFDEKAEIDPSFNPNLDYFLPLTFESGLKLLGVWSFTHRADKRFGVGHKGHVSDALNYYGDWLRDSDQAIIAGDFNNSVIWDKGSKESNFYQTNQKLESLSFFSSYHSARAEAFGSETASTLFHTKNELKPYHIDYLYLKGMKANDVEIGIYRDWISYSDHMPIIADCLRT
;
A
#
# COMPACT_ATOMS: atom_id res chain seq x y z
N HIS A 1 -15.20 -2.27 13.55
CA HIS A 1 -15.18 -0.86 13.15
C HIS A 1 -14.82 -0.77 11.68
N TYR A 2 -15.24 0.29 10.98
CA TYR A 2 -14.82 0.52 9.60
C TYR A 2 -14.58 2.01 9.33
N HIS A 3 -13.65 2.29 8.44
CA HIS A 3 -13.36 3.61 7.92
C HIS A 3 -13.38 3.57 6.39
N TRP A 4 -13.87 4.64 5.77
CA TRP A 4 -14.01 4.73 4.33
C TRP A 4 -13.68 6.14 3.87
N VAL A 5 -12.89 6.25 2.80
CA VAL A 5 -12.64 7.50 2.07
C VAL A 5 -12.89 7.29 0.59
N GLY A 6 -13.61 8.22 -0.02
CA GLY A 6 -13.92 8.18 -1.45
C GLY A 6 -14.97 9.22 -1.83
N HIS A 7 -14.94 9.67 -3.08
CA HIS A 7 -15.92 10.61 -3.62
C HIS A 7 -17.20 9.94 -4.12
N ASP A 8 -17.13 8.66 -4.41
CA ASP A 8 -18.26 7.85 -4.88
C ASP A 8 -18.49 6.71 -3.88
N LYS A 9 -19.77 6.46 -3.52
CA LYS A 9 -20.14 5.35 -2.62
C LYS A 9 -19.68 3.96 -3.10
N LYS A 10 -19.43 3.83 -4.40
CA LYS A 10 -18.98 2.57 -5.05
C LYS A 10 -17.48 2.51 -5.29
N LYS A 11 -16.76 3.61 -5.03
CA LYS A 11 -15.34 3.73 -5.35
C LYS A 11 -14.59 4.48 -4.27
N GLY A 12 -13.79 3.77 -3.52
CA GLY A 12 -13.03 4.32 -2.40
C GLY A 12 -12.11 3.31 -1.76
N LEU A 13 -11.43 3.76 -0.73
CA LEU A 13 -10.56 2.95 0.13
C LEU A 13 -11.27 2.71 1.46
N GLY A 14 -11.35 1.46 1.86
CA GLY A 14 -11.91 1.05 3.14
C GLY A 14 -10.91 0.30 4.01
N VAL A 15 -11.00 0.51 5.32
CA VAL A 15 -10.29 -0.28 6.33
C VAL A 15 -11.30 -0.78 7.33
N ILE A 16 -11.23 -2.08 7.65
CA ILE A 16 -12.08 -2.73 8.65
C ILE A 16 -11.17 -3.25 9.76
N THR A 17 -11.52 -2.95 11.01
CA THR A 17 -10.83 -3.46 12.21
C THR A 17 -11.81 -4.27 13.04
N PHE A 18 -11.38 -5.37 13.64
CA PHE A 18 -12.22 -6.29 14.39
C PHE A 18 -12.02 -6.15 15.90
N ASP A 19 -10.81 -6.32 16.39
CA ASP A 19 -10.50 -6.46 17.81
C ASP A 19 -10.05 -5.14 18.45
N GLU A 20 -9.51 -4.23 17.68
CA GLU A 20 -8.99 -2.96 18.17
C GLU A 20 -9.63 -1.79 17.42
N LYS A 21 -10.00 -0.76 18.17
CA LYS A 21 -10.51 0.48 17.59
C LYS A 21 -9.39 1.30 16.99
N ALA A 22 -9.65 1.84 15.82
CA ALA A 22 -8.82 2.85 15.18
C ALA A 22 -9.64 4.10 14.89
N GLU A 23 -8.99 5.24 14.78
CA GLU A 23 -9.61 6.51 14.40
C GLU A 23 -8.84 7.12 13.23
N ILE A 24 -9.55 7.88 12.39
CA ILE A 24 -8.88 8.66 11.32
C ILE A 24 -7.99 9.68 12.02
N ASP A 25 -6.71 9.66 11.67
CA ASP A 25 -5.73 10.57 12.27
C ASP A 25 -6.04 12.03 11.89
N PRO A 26 -5.86 12.99 12.82
CA PRO A 26 -6.07 14.42 12.54
C PRO A 26 -5.22 14.98 11.39
N SER A 27 -4.13 14.32 11.03
CA SER A 27 -3.31 14.67 9.87
C SER A 27 -3.95 14.32 8.53
N PHE A 28 -5.11 13.68 8.49
CA PHE A 28 -5.81 13.33 7.25
C PHE A 28 -5.92 14.52 6.31
N ASN A 29 -5.43 14.33 5.08
CA ASN A 29 -5.47 15.35 4.05
C ASN A 29 -6.45 14.96 2.92
N PRO A 30 -7.61 15.63 2.81
CA PRO A 30 -8.60 15.31 1.78
C PRO A 30 -8.13 15.61 0.34
N ASN A 31 -7.00 16.30 0.18
CA ASN A 31 -6.40 16.51 -1.14
C ASN A 31 -5.49 15.36 -1.59
N LEU A 32 -5.13 14.45 -0.67
CA LEU A 32 -4.48 13.19 -0.95
C LEU A 32 -5.55 12.09 -0.91
N ASP A 33 -6.43 12.09 -1.90
CA ASP A 33 -7.52 11.13 -2.00
C ASP A 33 -6.98 9.69 -1.94
N TYR A 34 -7.71 8.83 -1.24
CA TYR A 34 -7.41 7.40 -1.12
C TYR A 34 -6.08 7.07 -0.40
N PHE A 35 -5.62 7.97 0.45
CA PHE A 35 -4.64 7.71 1.49
C PHE A 35 -5.31 7.92 2.84
N LEU A 36 -5.50 6.83 3.58
CA LEU A 36 -6.27 6.82 4.82
C LEU A 36 -5.35 6.58 6.02
N PRO A 37 -4.94 7.64 6.74
CA PRO A 37 -4.16 7.49 7.96
C PRO A 37 -5.08 7.12 9.13
N LEU A 38 -4.78 6.04 9.81
CA LEU A 38 -5.46 5.58 11.01
C LEU A 38 -4.48 5.45 12.16
N THR A 39 -4.92 5.83 13.36
CA THR A 39 -4.21 5.59 14.61
C THR A 39 -5.06 4.67 15.49
N PHE A 40 -4.47 3.56 15.91
CA PHE A 40 -5.09 2.57 16.78
C PHE A 40 -4.92 2.95 18.26
N GLU A 41 -5.76 2.43 19.14
CA GLU A 41 -5.67 2.67 20.60
C GLU A 41 -4.31 2.22 21.16
N SER A 42 -3.68 1.19 20.59
CA SER A 42 -2.34 0.72 20.95
C SER A 42 -1.21 1.67 20.51
N GLY A 43 -1.51 2.72 19.73
CA GLY A 43 -0.53 3.60 19.12
C GLY A 43 0.02 3.09 17.78
N LEU A 44 -0.39 1.91 17.30
CA LEU A 44 -0.09 1.44 15.94
C LEU A 44 -0.66 2.44 14.93
N LYS A 45 0.11 2.77 13.91
CA LYS A 45 -0.34 3.60 12.78
C LYS A 45 -0.53 2.75 11.54
N LEU A 46 -1.59 3.05 10.77
CA LEU A 46 -1.83 2.43 9.47
C LEU A 46 -2.12 3.50 8.44
N LEU A 47 -1.37 3.48 7.35
CA LEU A 47 -1.67 4.24 6.15
C LEU A 47 -2.25 3.29 5.10
N GLY A 48 -3.57 3.33 4.92
CA GLY A 48 -4.23 2.66 3.81
C GLY A 48 -3.91 3.38 2.50
N VAL A 49 -3.65 2.62 1.44
CA VAL A 49 -3.21 3.14 0.14
C VAL A 49 -4.07 2.59 -0.99
N TRP A 50 -4.59 3.49 -1.81
CA TRP A 50 -5.05 3.19 -3.15
C TRP A 50 -4.54 4.26 -4.11
N SER A 51 -3.39 4.03 -4.71
CA SER A 51 -2.82 4.91 -5.71
C SER A 51 -3.52 4.71 -7.06
N PHE A 52 -3.86 5.82 -7.75
CA PHE A 52 -4.54 5.71 -9.05
C PHE A 52 -3.62 5.44 -10.21
N THR A 53 -2.34 5.67 -10.06
CA THR A 53 -1.40 5.58 -11.17
C THR A 53 0.03 5.44 -10.66
N HIS A 54 0.82 4.69 -11.43
CA HIS A 54 2.27 4.61 -11.26
C HIS A 54 2.98 5.90 -11.68
N ARG A 55 2.26 6.88 -12.23
CA ARG A 55 2.82 8.16 -12.67
C ARG A 55 2.27 9.29 -11.84
N ALA A 56 3.14 10.17 -11.37
CA ALA A 56 2.74 11.49 -10.92
C ALA A 56 2.12 12.21 -12.14
N ASP A 57 0.79 12.24 -12.21
CA ASP A 57 0.06 12.71 -13.38
C ASP A 57 -0.76 13.94 -13.03
N LYS A 58 -0.52 15.03 -13.75
CA LYS A 58 -1.27 16.29 -13.67
C LYS A 58 -2.77 16.13 -13.96
N ARG A 59 -3.19 14.99 -14.55
CA ARG A 59 -4.58 14.65 -14.82
C ARG A 59 -5.47 14.70 -13.58
N PHE A 60 -4.93 14.41 -12.41
CA PHE A 60 -5.66 14.42 -11.14
C PHE A 60 -5.60 15.77 -10.41
N GLY A 61 -5.08 16.79 -11.03
CA GLY A 61 -5.06 18.16 -10.52
C GLY A 61 -3.84 18.53 -9.69
N VAL A 62 -3.97 19.60 -8.91
CA VAL A 62 -2.87 20.13 -8.11
C VAL A 62 -2.45 19.11 -7.06
N GLY A 63 -1.14 18.84 -6.97
CA GLY A 63 -0.59 18.03 -5.91
C GLY A 63 -0.58 16.52 -6.21
N HIS A 64 -0.65 16.10 -7.47
CA HIS A 64 -0.48 14.70 -7.87
C HIS A 64 -1.31 13.73 -7.01
N LYS A 65 -2.61 13.99 -6.91
CA LYS A 65 -3.53 13.12 -6.17
C LYS A 65 -3.34 11.65 -6.55
N GLY A 66 -3.21 10.81 -5.55
CA GLY A 66 -3.14 9.38 -5.71
C GLY A 66 -1.75 8.81 -6.03
N HIS A 67 -0.67 9.58 -5.89
CA HIS A 67 0.68 9.07 -6.00
C HIS A 67 1.29 8.79 -4.62
N VAL A 68 1.89 7.60 -4.45
CA VAL A 68 2.43 7.17 -3.15
C VAL A 68 3.56 8.07 -2.66
N SER A 69 4.45 8.55 -3.55
CA SER A 69 5.55 9.41 -3.13
C SER A 69 5.07 10.75 -2.55
N ASP A 70 3.94 11.29 -3.05
CA ASP A 70 3.34 12.51 -2.50
C ASP A 70 2.75 12.27 -1.12
N ALA A 71 2.08 11.12 -0.94
CA ALA A 71 1.58 10.73 0.37
C ALA A 71 2.73 10.53 1.38
N LEU A 72 3.83 9.89 0.97
CA LEU A 72 5.02 9.74 1.80
C LEU A 72 5.72 11.07 2.11
N ASN A 73 5.65 12.05 1.20
CA ASN A 73 6.13 13.41 1.49
C ASN A 73 5.30 14.08 2.57
N TYR A 74 3.98 13.91 2.53
CA TYR A 74 3.07 14.53 3.47
C TYR A 74 3.01 13.79 4.82
N TYR A 75 2.84 12.47 4.80
CA TYR A 75 2.68 11.66 6.02
C TYR A 75 4.02 11.17 6.61
N GLY A 76 5.17 11.50 6.00
CA GLY A 76 6.46 10.96 6.39
C GLY A 76 6.84 11.24 7.84
N ASP A 77 6.59 12.44 8.35
CA ASP A 77 6.87 12.78 9.74
C ASP A 77 5.92 12.04 10.69
N TRP A 78 4.62 12.01 10.37
CA TRP A 78 3.64 11.24 11.14
C TRP A 78 4.02 9.74 11.21
N LEU A 79 4.48 9.14 10.11
CA LEU A 79 4.94 7.75 10.07
C LEU A 79 6.26 7.55 10.83
N ARG A 80 7.15 8.56 10.81
CA ARG A 80 8.43 8.51 11.51
C ARG A 80 8.26 8.48 13.03
N ASP A 81 7.30 9.22 13.55
CA ASP A 81 7.02 9.37 14.98
C ASP A 81 6.34 8.13 15.61
N SER A 82 6.22 7.03 14.87
CA SER A 82 5.67 5.79 15.40
C SER A 82 6.73 4.71 15.49
N ASP A 83 6.74 3.97 16.59
CA ASP A 83 7.57 2.77 16.73
C ASP A 83 7.06 1.63 15.85
N GLN A 84 5.74 1.57 15.63
CA GLN A 84 5.09 0.54 14.83
C GLN A 84 4.11 1.17 13.84
N ALA A 85 4.28 0.84 12.56
CA ALA A 85 3.37 1.31 11.54
C ALA A 85 3.24 0.31 10.38
N ILE A 86 2.10 0.40 9.70
CA ILE A 86 1.74 -0.38 8.51
C ILE A 86 1.42 0.59 7.38
N ILE A 87 1.91 0.30 6.17
CA ILE A 87 1.44 0.93 4.93
C ILE A 87 0.96 -0.20 4.02
N ALA A 88 -0.31 -0.19 3.65
CA ALA A 88 -0.88 -1.32 2.92
C ALA A 88 -1.91 -0.89 1.86
N GLY A 89 -1.94 -1.63 0.76
CA GLY A 89 -2.96 -1.49 -0.27
C GLY A 89 -2.43 -1.55 -1.70
N ASP A 90 -3.21 -1.02 -2.63
CA ASP A 90 -2.88 -0.96 -4.05
C ASP A 90 -2.03 0.28 -4.35
N PHE A 91 -0.76 0.04 -4.63
CA PHE A 91 0.18 1.10 -5.01
C PHE A 91 0.11 1.43 -6.52
N ASN A 92 -0.56 0.59 -7.30
CA ASN A 92 -0.63 0.71 -8.77
C ASN A 92 0.73 0.95 -9.40
N ASN A 93 1.79 0.39 -8.82
CA ASN A 93 3.17 0.61 -9.23
C ASN A 93 4.03 -0.63 -9.04
N SER A 94 5.06 -0.75 -9.88
CA SER A 94 6.09 -1.79 -9.79
C SER A 94 7.38 -1.29 -10.44
N VAL A 95 8.54 -1.76 -9.98
CA VAL A 95 9.85 -1.42 -10.56
C VAL A 95 9.99 -1.83 -12.02
N ILE A 96 9.19 -2.81 -12.49
CA ILE A 96 9.21 -3.23 -13.90
C ILE A 96 8.77 -2.11 -14.87
N TRP A 97 8.08 -1.09 -14.35
CA TRP A 97 7.64 0.08 -15.14
C TRP A 97 8.54 1.30 -14.99
N ASP A 98 9.58 1.22 -14.18
CA ASP A 98 10.50 2.32 -13.94
C ASP A 98 11.26 2.70 -15.20
N LYS A 99 11.32 4.00 -15.48
CA LYS A 99 12.03 4.56 -16.64
C LYS A 99 12.86 5.76 -16.22
N GLY A 100 14.18 5.65 -16.36
CA GLY A 100 15.11 6.71 -16.01
C GLY A 100 15.09 7.04 -14.50
N SER A 101 15.64 8.19 -14.13
CA SER A 101 15.73 8.64 -12.72
C SER A 101 14.55 9.55 -12.33
N LYS A 102 13.32 9.09 -12.43
CA LYS A 102 12.14 9.88 -12.08
C LYS A 102 11.78 9.66 -10.61
N GLU A 103 11.43 10.74 -9.92
CA GLU A 103 10.95 10.73 -8.54
C GLU A 103 9.72 9.83 -8.31
N SER A 104 8.94 9.60 -9.37
CA SER A 104 7.78 8.71 -9.37
C SER A 104 8.12 7.24 -9.61
N ASN A 105 9.38 6.89 -9.85
CA ASN A 105 9.78 5.51 -10.00
C ASN A 105 9.57 4.74 -8.70
N PHE A 106 9.12 3.50 -8.82
CA PHE A 106 8.84 2.68 -7.67
C PHE A 106 10.10 2.32 -6.88
N TYR A 107 11.24 2.20 -7.55
CA TYR A 107 12.53 2.07 -6.90
C TYR A 107 12.80 3.21 -5.90
N GLN A 108 12.56 4.46 -6.30
CA GLN A 108 12.75 5.61 -5.41
C GLN A 108 11.71 5.67 -4.30
N THR A 109 10.47 5.25 -4.59
CA THR A 109 9.44 5.09 -3.57
C THR A 109 9.88 4.08 -2.50
N ASN A 110 10.46 2.94 -2.91
CA ASN A 110 11.01 1.94 -1.98
C ASN A 110 12.17 2.51 -1.15
N GLN A 111 13.13 3.20 -1.77
CA GLN A 111 14.22 3.83 -1.03
C GLN A 111 13.70 4.80 0.04
N LYS A 112 12.63 5.54 -0.27
CA LYS A 112 12.00 6.44 0.67
C LYS A 112 11.32 5.67 1.81
N LEU A 113 10.61 4.60 1.52
CA LEU A 113 10.02 3.71 2.53
C LEU A 113 11.10 3.12 3.45
N GLU A 114 12.19 2.63 2.89
CA GLU A 114 13.34 2.13 3.65
C GLU A 114 13.97 3.20 4.54
N SER A 115 14.07 4.45 4.06
CA SER A 115 14.56 5.59 4.86
C SER A 115 13.67 5.93 6.05
N LEU A 116 12.40 5.52 6.00
CA LEU A 116 11.42 5.61 7.08
C LEU A 116 11.35 4.30 7.91
N SER A 117 12.25 3.35 7.65
CA SER A 117 12.32 2.03 8.29
C SER A 117 11.14 1.11 7.98
N PHE A 118 10.53 1.27 6.80
CA PHE A 118 9.51 0.36 6.30
C PHE A 118 10.11 -0.67 5.34
N PHE A 119 9.75 -1.93 5.55
CA PHE A 119 10.18 -3.05 4.71
C PHE A 119 8.96 -3.81 4.20
N SER A 120 8.98 -4.19 2.91
CA SER A 120 7.92 -5.00 2.34
C SER A 120 7.87 -6.38 2.99
N SER A 121 6.70 -6.76 3.50
CA SER A 121 6.50 -8.05 4.15
C SER A 121 6.75 -9.22 3.20
N TYR A 122 6.20 -9.14 1.98
CA TYR A 122 6.38 -10.17 0.95
C TYR A 122 7.85 -10.39 0.59
N HIS A 123 8.56 -9.31 0.24
CA HIS A 123 9.96 -9.39 -0.19
C HIS A 123 10.89 -9.86 0.94
N SER A 124 10.60 -9.44 2.18
CA SER A 124 11.34 -9.89 3.36
C SER A 124 11.11 -11.38 3.66
N ALA A 125 9.86 -11.86 3.54
CA ALA A 125 9.52 -13.25 3.85
C ALA A 125 9.97 -14.23 2.75
N ARG A 126 9.93 -13.81 1.48
CA ARG A 126 10.27 -14.66 0.32
C ARG A 126 11.71 -14.53 -0.14
N ALA A 127 12.45 -13.53 0.34
CA ALA A 127 13.79 -13.19 -0.14
C ALA A 127 13.84 -12.95 -1.67
N GLU A 128 12.76 -12.45 -2.23
CA GLU A 128 12.63 -12.10 -3.65
C GLU A 128 12.94 -10.61 -3.86
N ALA A 129 13.54 -10.29 -5.00
CA ALA A 129 13.79 -8.90 -5.37
C ALA A 129 12.54 -8.26 -6.00
N PHE A 130 12.36 -6.96 -5.82
CA PHE A 130 11.34 -6.19 -6.54
C PHE A 130 11.51 -6.35 -8.05
N GLY A 131 10.41 -6.64 -8.75
CA GLY A 131 10.38 -6.92 -10.18
C GLY A 131 10.67 -8.38 -10.54
N SER A 132 10.90 -9.25 -9.55
CA SER A 132 11.14 -10.68 -9.72
C SER A 132 10.17 -11.52 -8.87
N GLU A 133 9.05 -10.92 -8.49
CA GLU A 133 8.04 -11.57 -7.67
C GLU A 133 7.43 -12.79 -8.38
N THR A 134 7.41 -13.92 -7.69
CA THR A 134 6.82 -15.17 -8.21
C THR A 134 5.31 -15.23 -8.00
N ALA A 135 4.76 -14.45 -7.08
CA ALA A 135 3.33 -14.33 -6.85
C ALA A 135 2.80 -12.97 -7.32
N SER A 136 1.66 -12.98 -8.01
CA SER A 136 1.03 -11.79 -8.57
C SER A 136 -0.16 -11.35 -7.73
N THR A 137 -0.29 -10.05 -7.51
CA THR A 137 -1.41 -9.45 -6.78
C THR A 137 -2.48 -8.88 -7.70
N LEU A 138 -2.20 -8.72 -8.99
CA LEU A 138 -3.16 -8.29 -10.02
C LEU A 138 -3.07 -9.20 -11.25
N PHE A 139 -4.23 -9.57 -11.78
CA PHE A 139 -4.39 -10.15 -13.11
C PHE A 139 -5.20 -9.19 -13.99
N HIS A 140 -4.50 -8.28 -14.66
CA HIS A 140 -5.10 -7.16 -15.36
C HIS A 140 -6.22 -7.57 -16.32
N THR A 141 -7.40 -6.96 -16.13
CA THR A 141 -8.63 -7.31 -16.85
C THR A 141 -9.07 -8.78 -16.66
N LYS A 142 -8.78 -9.37 -15.51
CA LYS A 142 -9.04 -10.79 -15.20
C LYS A 142 -8.34 -11.78 -16.14
N ASN A 143 -7.23 -11.38 -16.75
CA ASN A 143 -6.49 -12.21 -17.70
C ASN A 143 -5.26 -12.83 -17.02
N GLU A 144 -5.26 -14.16 -16.90
CA GLU A 144 -4.17 -14.93 -16.27
C GLU A 144 -2.79 -14.70 -16.93
N LEU A 145 -2.77 -14.32 -18.21
CA LEU A 145 -1.55 -14.03 -18.96
C LEU A 145 -1.03 -12.58 -18.77
N LYS A 146 -1.69 -11.80 -17.91
CA LYS A 146 -1.28 -10.42 -17.59
C LYS A 146 -1.11 -10.22 -16.08
N PRO A 147 -0.20 -10.99 -15.46
CA PRO A 147 0.05 -10.92 -14.02
C PRO A 147 0.97 -9.74 -13.69
N TYR A 148 0.70 -9.10 -12.54
CA TYR A 148 1.53 -8.03 -11.96
C TYR A 148 1.55 -8.14 -10.45
N HIS A 149 2.59 -7.62 -9.81
CA HIS A 149 2.66 -7.42 -8.36
C HIS A 149 2.65 -5.92 -8.11
N ILE A 150 1.53 -5.38 -7.61
CA ILE A 150 1.30 -3.94 -7.44
C ILE A 150 0.64 -3.57 -6.12
N ASP A 151 0.18 -4.55 -5.38
CA ASP A 151 -0.33 -4.40 -4.02
C ASP A 151 0.79 -4.77 -3.05
N TYR A 152 0.94 -3.99 -1.99
CA TYR A 152 2.04 -4.17 -1.04
C TYR A 152 1.56 -4.01 0.41
N LEU A 153 2.27 -4.66 1.31
CA LEU A 153 2.19 -4.51 2.76
C LEU A 153 3.60 -4.19 3.28
N TYR A 154 3.80 -2.97 3.73
CA TYR A 154 5.04 -2.52 4.35
C TYR A 154 4.87 -2.43 5.85
N LEU A 155 5.87 -2.88 6.59
CA LEU A 155 5.90 -2.94 8.05
C LEU A 155 7.07 -2.14 8.61
N LYS A 156 6.84 -1.43 9.71
CA LYS A 156 7.85 -0.75 10.54
C LYS A 156 7.70 -1.21 11.99
N GLY A 157 8.81 -1.60 12.66
CA GLY A 157 8.80 -2.10 14.04
C GLY A 157 8.04 -3.42 14.22
N MET A 158 7.81 -4.11 13.12
CA MET A 158 7.11 -5.38 13.02
C MET A 158 7.74 -6.21 11.92
N LYS A 159 7.53 -7.52 11.95
CA LYS A 159 7.88 -8.42 10.84
C LYS A 159 6.72 -9.36 10.54
N ALA A 160 6.58 -9.75 9.30
CA ALA A 160 5.67 -10.81 8.92
C ALA A 160 6.33 -12.16 9.25
N ASN A 161 5.59 -13.00 9.95
CA ASN A 161 5.97 -14.38 10.25
C ASN A 161 5.66 -15.29 9.05
N ASP A 162 4.51 -14.99 8.39
CA ASP A 162 4.10 -15.62 7.14
C ASP A 162 3.41 -14.60 6.24
N VAL A 163 3.55 -14.78 4.91
CA VAL A 163 2.90 -13.95 3.90
C VAL A 163 2.38 -14.84 2.77
N GLU A 164 1.08 -14.83 2.59
CA GLU A 164 0.39 -15.52 1.51
C GLU A 164 -0.20 -14.52 0.51
N ILE A 165 -0.15 -14.88 -0.77
CA ILE A 165 -0.89 -14.19 -1.84
C ILE A 165 -1.98 -15.13 -2.33
N GLY A 166 -3.19 -14.61 -2.47
CA GLY A 166 -4.33 -15.39 -2.96
C GLY A 166 -4.08 -16.00 -4.34
N ILE A 167 -4.67 -17.16 -4.61
CA ILE A 167 -4.48 -17.89 -5.86
C ILE A 167 -5.50 -17.42 -6.90
N TYR A 168 -5.07 -17.18 -8.14
CA TYR A 168 -5.89 -16.70 -9.25
C TYR A 168 -7.27 -17.39 -9.33
N ARG A 169 -7.30 -18.72 -9.42
CA ARG A 169 -8.54 -19.49 -9.59
C ARG A 169 -9.56 -19.29 -8.47
N ASP A 170 -9.10 -18.97 -7.27
CA ASP A 170 -9.96 -18.90 -6.09
C ASP A 170 -10.56 -17.48 -5.93
N TRP A 171 -9.90 -16.46 -6.48
CA TRP A 171 -10.26 -15.06 -6.28
C TRP A 171 -10.74 -14.33 -7.53
N ILE A 172 -10.42 -14.79 -8.73
CA ILE A 172 -10.68 -14.06 -9.98
C ILE A 172 -12.17 -13.80 -10.27
N SER A 173 -13.06 -14.62 -9.72
CA SER A 173 -14.50 -14.40 -9.83
C SER A 173 -14.94 -13.13 -9.07
N TYR A 174 -14.27 -12.80 -7.98
CA TYR A 174 -14.59 -11.68 -7.10
C TYR A 174 -13.81 -10.42 -7.49
N SER A 175 -12.52 -10.54 -7.77
CA SER A 175 -11.64 -9.41 -8.06
C SER A 175 -10.58 -9.82 -9.07
N ASP A 176 -10.04 -8.86 -9.83
CA ASP A 176 -8.79 -9.03 -10.58
C ASP A 176 -7.54 -8.84 -9.69
N HIS A 177 -7.71 -8.36 -8.44
CA HIS A 177 -6.68 -8.36 -7.43
C HIS A 177 -6.75 -9.59 -6.53
N MET A 178 -5.59 -10.07 -6.11
CA MET A 178 -5.42 -11.17 -5.14
C MET A 178 -5.13 -10.59 -3.76
N PRO A 179 -5.72 -11.13 -2.68
CA PRO A 179 -5.44 -10.65 -1.34
C PRO A 179 -4.01 -10.95 -0.92
N ILE A 180 -3.43 -10.04 -0.15
CA ILE A 180 -2.22 -10.27 0.63
C ILE A 180 -2.66 -10.56 2.06
N ILE A 181 -2.25 -11.71 2.59
CA ILE A 181 -2.54 -12.16 3.95
C ILE A 181 -1.20 -12.27 4.68
N ALA A 182 -1.07 -11.60 5.81
CA ALA A 182 0.17 -11.64 6.59
C ALA A 182 -0.12 -11.82 8.07
N ASP A 183 0.60 -12.74 8.70
CA ASP A 183 0.70 -12.85 10.14
C ASP A 183 1.89 -11.98 10.62
N CYS A 184 1.59 -10.94 11.40
CA CYS A 184 2.56 -9.93 11.78
C CYS A 184 2.85 -9.97 13.28
N LEU A 185 4.13 -10.04 13.62
CA LEU A 185 4.63 -10.03 15.00
C LEU A 185 5.32 -8.69 15.29
N ARG A 186 5.10 -8.16 16.51
CA ARG A 186 5.86 -7.05 17.05
C ARG A 186 7.32 -7.48 17.29
N THR A 187 8.27 -6.64 16.91
CA THR A 187 9.71 -6.90 17.12
C THR A 187 10.24 -6.11 18.30
#